data_535710471cf1367dde7c2f8351d6285a
#
_entry.id   535710471cf1367dde7c2f8351d6285a
#
_cell.length_a   1.000
_cell.length_b   1.000
_cell.length_c   1.000
_cell.angle_alpha   90.00
_cell.angle_beta   90.00
_cell.angle_gamma   90.00
#
_symmetry.space_group_name_H-M   'P 1'
#
loop_
_entity.id
_entity.type
_entity.pdbx_description
1 polymer ?
#
loop_
_entity_poly.entity_id
_entity_poly.type
_entity_poly.pdbx_seq_one_letter_code
_entity_poly.pdbx_strand_id
1 'polypeptide(L)'
;MIGVNDLNKEKLLSYSKETLYRLTAFFPLAFSFGVCFNGVTQTFGILFACALILFMPKTESPKIMPIYLSFIIFGYVTYAYELGIAITASIICGILLMISSCFYEKAKSLISSPAVSGVMLATALTATVLFTTDYFGIGATGNTVREMIASYISLGFHPNWRGVLYGTVVMVIMITFPRKFKKFSKIISASFIALAVTLILNLFLNPSFMPSAINELPAAKPSDLIASFIPGVKILSLMSCFSSIKSVLTAVASGVALFIASFYALVSNGTPDKKDFIASGIANGISGGLFYAPLPYGINKRNYLPRVTAAIIVVVLAVLGGDLLARIPLHSCAVVIIVGAWKSVKWGEIKKAFSGLLPVIVFTVSVISCLTLDLIYGVIISALASMLLSLKKAS
;
A
#
# COMPACT_ATOMS: atom_id res chain seq x y z
N MET A 1 6.42 42.95 18.12
CA MET A 1 5.01 42.72 17.70
C MET A 1 5.03 41.97 16.38
N ILE A 2 4.84 40.67 16.38
CA ILE A 2 4.61 39.93 15.12
C ILE A 2 3.20 40.30 14.70
N GLY A 3 3.08 40.98 13.55
CA GLY A 3 1.80 41.47 13.06
C GLY A 3 0.83 40.33 12.76
N VAL A 4 -0.46 40.54 12.92
CA VAL A 4 -1.53 39.56 12.62
C VAL A 4 -1.41 39.03 11.19
N ASN A 5 -0.87 39.83 10.26
CA ASN A 5 -0.60 39.44 8.87
C ASN A 5 0.52 38.41 8.77
N ASP A 6 1.54 38.46 9.60
CA ASP A 6 2.67 37.47 9.57
C ASP A 6 2.24 36.12 10.13
N LEU A 7 1.41 36.10 11.13
CA LEU A 7 0.81 34.88 11.69
C LEU A 7 -0.09 34.16 10.68
N ASN A 8 -0.84 34.93 9.88
CA ASN A 8 -1.68 34.36 8.81
C ASN A 8 -0.84 33.82 7.66
N LYS A 9 0.27 34.48 7.31
CA LYS A 9 1.19 34.06 6.26
C LYS A 9 1.92 32.77 6.63
N GLU A 10 2.40 32.64 7.87
CA GLU A 10 3.04 31.43 8.37
C GLU A 10 2.08 30.22 8.41
N LYS A 11 0.84 30.47 8.88
CA LYS A 11 -0.21 29.44 8.87
C LYS A 11 -0.53 28.97 7.45
N LEU A 12 -0.68 29.90 6.49
CA LEU A 12 -0.95 29.58 5.10
C LEU A 12 0.21 28.80 4.48
N LEU A 13 1.45 29.17 4.76
CA LEU A 13 2.63 28.47 4.28
C LEU A 13 2.74 27.06 4.85
N SER A 14 2.47 26.90 6.16
CA SER A 14 2.42 25.58 6.80
C SER A 14 1.32 24.70 6.20
N TYR A 15 0.15 25.27 5.94
CA TYR A 15 -0.96 24.61 5.29
C TYR A 15 -0.62 24.12 3.88
N SER A 16 -0.06 24.99 3.06
CA SER A 16 0.34 24.66 1.70
C SER A 16 1.42 23.57 1.65
N LYS A 17 2.40 23.62 2.54
CA LYS A 17 3.42 22.57 2.67
C LYS A 17 2.84 21.23 3.08
N GLU A 18 1.87 21.20 3.99
CA GLU A 18 1.21 19.97 4.41
C GLU A 18 0.35 19.38 3.29
N THR A 19 -0.42 20.23 2.59
CA THR A 19 -1.24 19.83 1.43
C THR A 19 -0.35 19.20 0.34
N LEU A 20 0.74 19.89 -0.01
CA LEU A 20 1.67 19.41 -1.04
C LEU A 20 2.37 18.11 -0.62
N TYR A 21 2.80 18.01 0.63
CA TYR A 21 3.41 16.79 1.15
C TYR A 21 2.43 15.60 1.06
N ARG A 22 1.18 15.78 1.48
CA ARG A 22 0.17 14.71 1.44
C ARG A 22 -0.11 14.27 0.01
N LEU A 23 -0.33 15.23 -0.88
CA LEU A 23 -0.55 14.96 -2.30
C LEU A 23 0.62 14.16 -2.89
N THR A 24 1.84 14.64 -2.72
CA THR A 24 3.01 14.06 -3.38
C THR A 24 3.47 12.75 -2.73
N ALA A 25 3.21 12.53 -1.43
CA ALA A 25 3.59 11.30 -0.74
C ALA A 25 2.62 10.15 -1.00
N PHE A 26 1.32 10.44 -0.97
CA PHE A 26 0.30 9.38 -0.98
C PHE A 26 -0.27 9.09 -2.38
N PHE A 27 -0.41 10.12 -3.24
CA PHE A 27 -0.95 9.91 -4.58
C PHE A 27 -0.12 8.93 -5.43
N PRO A 28 1.21 9.08 -5.58
CA PRO A 28 1.99 8.17 -6.43
C PRO A 28 1.95 6.74 -5.96
N LEU A 29 1.98 6.55 -4.63
CA LEU A 29 1.94 5.24 -4.02
C LEU A 29 0.61 4.54 -4.28
N ALA A 30 -0.50 5.19 -3.92
CA ALA A 30 -1.83 4.62 -4.06
C ALA A 30 -2.22 4.44 -5.54
N PHE A 31 -1.85 5.39 -6.40
CA PHE A 31 -2.02 5.28 -7.85
C PHE A 31 -1.27 4.08 -8.41
N SER A 32 0.01 3.90 -8.05
CA SER A 32 0.80 2.76 -8.49
C SER A 32 0.20 1.42 -8.05
N PHE A 33 -0.27 1.33 -6.81
CA PHE A 33 -0.98 0.12 -6.35
C PHE A 33 -2.28 -0.12 -7.12
N GLY A 34 -3.10 0.91 -7.32
CA GLY A 34 -4.35 0.79 -8.05
C GLY A 34 -4.17 0.33 -9.50
N VAL A 35 -3.04 0.71 -10.09
CA VAL A 35 -2.73 0.40 -11.49
C VAL A 35 -2.10 -0.97 -11.67
N CYS A 36 -1.18 -1.36 -10.78
CA CYS A 36 -0.41 -2.61 -10.92
C CYS A 36 -1.17 -3.85 -10.49
N PHE A 37 -2.27 -3.72 -9.73
CA PHE A 37 -3.08 -4.88 -9.40
C PHE A 37 -4.15 -5.14 -10.46
N ASN A 38 -4.10 -6.31 -11.08
CA ASN A 38 -4.99 -6.72 -12.16
C ASN A 38 -6.48 -6.61 -11.76
N GLY A 39 -7.31 -6.01 -12.60
CA GLY A 39 -8.72 -5.78 -12.34
C GLY A 39 -9.02 -4.52 -11.50
N VAL A 40 -7.99 -3.81 -11.03
CA VAL A 40 -8.13 -2.53 -10.35
C VAL A 40 -7.75 -1.42 -11.34
N THR A 41 -8.70 -0.56 -11.64
CA THR A 41 -8.54 0.55 -12.60
C THR A 41 -7.84 1.74 -11.95
N GLN A 42 -7.45 2.74 -12.74
CA GLN A 42 -6.98 4.05 -12.23
C GLN A 42 -7.92 4.65 -11.17
N THR A 43 -9.23 4.41 -11.33
CA THR A 43 -10.27 4.85 -10.39
C THR A 43 -9.98 4.38 -8.97
N PHE A 44 -9.57 3.12 -8.78
CA PHE A 44 -9.21 2.63 -7.46
C PHE A 44 -7.94 3.27 -6.91
N GLY A 45 -6.93 3.49 -7.76
CA GLY A 45 -5.72 4.21 -7.36
C GLY A 45 -6.02 5.61 -6.83
N ILE A 46 -6.96 6.30 -7.47
CA ILE A 46 -7.44 7.62 -7.06
C ILE A 46 -8.19 7.54 -5.73
N LEU A 47 -9.09 6.57 -5.58
CA LEU A 47 -9.82 6.37 -4.33
C LEU A 47 -8.90 6.02 -3.17
N PHE A 48 -7.91 5.16 -3.40
CA PHE A 48 -6.88 4.84 -2.41
C PHE A 48 -6.06 6.08 -2.03
N ALA A 49 -5.69 6.92 -2.98
CA ALA A 49 -4.99 8.16 -2.71
C ALA A 49 -5.82 9.10 -1.84
N CYS A 50 -7.10 9.29 -2.16
CA CYS A 50 -8.01 10.10 -1.35
C CYS A 50 -8.16 9.53 0.07
N ALA A 51 -8.33 8.23 0.22
CA ALA A 51 -8.44 7.58 1.52
C ALA A 51 -7.17 7.79 2.36
N LEU A 52 -5.99 7.56 1.79
CA LEU A 52 -4.72 7.77 2.49
C LEU A 52 -4.50 9.24 2.90
N ILE A 53 -4.80 10.16 1.99
CA ILE A 53 -4.65 11.60 2.25
C ILE A 53 -5.56 12.04 3.39
N LEU A 54 -6.80 11.56 3.42
CA LEU A 54 -7.78 11.96 4.42
C LEU A 54 -7.49 11.37 5.81
N PHE A 55 -7.15 10.10 5.87
CA PHE A 55 -7.11 9.36 7.13
C PHE A 55 -5.70 9.21 7.73
N MET A 56 -4.63 9.32 6.94
CA MET A 56 -3.28 9.17 7.47
C MET A 56 -2.82 10.38 8.28
N PRO A 57 -2.22 10.18 9.46
CA PRO A 57 -1.61 11.26 10.22
C PRO A 57 -0.41 11.83 9.48
N LYS A 58 -0.08 13.10 9.74
CA LYS A 58 1.19 13.68 9.30
C LYS A 58 2.29 13.07 10.16
N THR A 59 3.19 12.34 9.54
CA THR A 59 4.40 11.84 10.20
C THR A 59 5.61 12.59 9.65
N GLU A 60 6.45 13.11 10.53
CA GLU A 60 7.69 13.82 10.15
C GLU A 60 8.69 12.91 9.41
N SER A 61 8.56 11.63 9.61
CA SER A 61 9.23 10.58 8.84
C SER A 61 8.13 9.65 8.34
N PRO A 62 7.99 9.44 7.03
CA PRO A 62 7.02 8.50 6.52
C PRO A 62 7.41 7.10 6.96
N LYS A 63 6.96 6.70 8.13
CA LYS A 63 6.88 5.30 8.52
C LYS A 63 5.74 4.69 7.69
N ILE A 64 5.97 4.66 6.37
CA ILE A 64 5.03 4.22 5.34
C ILE A 64 4.86 2.69 5.37
N MET A 65 5.68 2.01 6.19
CA MET A 65 5.76 0.57 6.30
C MET A 65 4.45 -0.20 6.34
N PRO A 66 3.53 0.20 7.20
CA PRO A 66 2.30 -0.56 7.38
C PRO A 66 1.39 -0.49 6.17
N ILE A 67 1.46 0.59 5.42
CA ILE A 67 0.66 0.82 4.24
C ILE A 67 1.04 -0.20 3.16
N TYR A 68 2.34 -0.42 2.94
CA TYR A 68 2.80 -1.38 1.94
C TYR A 68 2.30 -2.79 2.23
N LEU A 69 2.42 -3.26 3.46
CA LEU A 69 1.96 -4.59 3.84
C LEU A 69 0.44 -4.74 3.61
N SER A 70 -0.35 -3.79 4.11
CA SER A 70 -1.81 -3.82 3.94
C SER A 70 -2.24 -3.71 2.48
N PHE A 71 -1.60 -2.83 1.69
CA PHE A 71 -1.90 -2.71 0.26
C PHE A 71 -1.49 -3.94 -0.52
N ILE A 72 -0.33 -4.53 -0.24
CA ILE A 72 0.11 -5.75 -0.92
C ILE A 72 -0.82 -6.90 -0.59
N ILE A 73 -1.23 -7.08 0.68
CA ILE A 73 -2.22 -8.11 1.04
C ILE A 73 -3.55 -7.84 0.35
N PHE A 74 -4.07 -6.61 0.41
CA PHE A 74 -5.35 -6.26 -0.22
C PHE A 74 -5.31 -6.45 -1.73
N GLY A 75 -4.27 -5.96 -2.39
CA GLY A 75 -4.09 -6.12 -3.83
C GLY A 75 -3.89 -7.57 -4.23
N TYR A 76 -3.11 -8.32 -3.45
CA TYR A 76 -2.93 -9.76 -3.65
C TYR A 76 -4.28 -10.51 -3.57
N VAL A 77 -5.12 -10.21 -2.58
CA VAL A 77 -6.45 -10.81 -2.44
C VAL A 77 -7.34 -10.44 -3.63
N THR A 78 -7.28 -9.19 -4.09
CA THR A 78 -8.04 -8.73 -5.26
C THR A 78 -7.59 -9.45 -6.52
N TYR A 79 -6.28 -9.64 -6.69
CA TYR A 79 -5.69 -10.29 -7.85
C TYR A 79 -5.95 -11.81 -7.87
N ALA A 80 -5.68 -12.48 -6.74
CA ALA A 80 -5.71 -13.94 -6.65
C ALA A 80 -7.12 -14.52 -6.52
N TYR A 81 -8.06 -13.71 -6.02
CA TYR A 81 -9.40 -14.20 -5.74
C TYR A 81 -10.48 -13.35 -6.41
N GLU A 82 -10.91 -12.28 -5.79
CA GLU A 82 -11.89 -11.34 -6.33
C GLU A 82 -11.98 -10.07 -5.49
N LEU A 83 -12.43 -8.97 -6.09
CA LEU A 83 -12.63 -7.70 -5.38
C LEU A 83 -13.64 -7.82 -4.22
N GLY A 84 -14.70 -8.60 -4.38
CA GLY A 84 -15.71 -8.83 -3.33
C GLY A 84 -15.13 -9.48 -2.08
N ILE A 85 -14.20 -10.42 -2.27
CA ILE A 85 -13.47 -11.07 -1.17
C ILE A 85 -12.56 -10.05 -0.47
N ALA A 86 -11.86 -9.22 -1.22
CA ALA A 86 -10.98 -8.19 -0.66
C ALA A 86 -11.75 -7.13 0.15
N ILE A 87 -12.93 -6.72 -0.31
CA ILE A 87 -13.82 -5.79 0.41
C ILE A 87 -14.32 -6.43 1.71
N THR A 88 -14.80 -7.66 1.64
CA THR A 88 -15.27 -8.41 2.82
C THR A 88 -14.13 -8.59 3.83
N ALA A 89 -12.94 -8.94 3.38
CA ALA A 89 -11.75 -9.03 4.21
C ALA A 89 -11.41 -7.70 4.91
N SER A 90 -11.55 -6.57 4.22
CA SER A 90 -11.32 -5.24 4.81
C SER A 90 -12.36 -4.90 5.89
N ILE A 91 -13.63 -5.29 5.70
CA ILE A 91 -14.68 -5.12 6.72
C ILE A 91 -14.37 -5.99 7.95
N ILE A 92 -14.01 -7.26 7.75
CA ILE A 92 -13.63 -8.17 8.84
C ILE A 92 -12.42 -7.60 9.60
N CYS A 93 -11.41 -7.10 8.90
CA CYS A 93 -10.26 -6.42 9.50
C CYS A 93 -10.71 -5.24 10.38
N GLY A 94 -11.63 -4.42 9.89
CA GLY A 94 -12.19 -3.29 10.64
C GLY A 94 -12.87 -3.72 11.94
N ILE A 95 -13.71 -4.75 11.88
CA ILE A 95 -14.40 -5.30 13.05
C ILE A 95 -13.39 -5.85 14.07
N LEU A 96 -12.38 -6.62 13.61
CA LEU A 96 -11.36 -7.18 14.48
C LEU A 96 -10.51 -6.10 15.16
N LEU A 97 -10.19 -5.00 14.46
CA LEU A 97 -9.51 -3.85 15.06
C LEU A 97 -10.34 -3.19 16.15
N MET A 98 -11.64 -2.99 15.93
CA MET A 98 -12.53 -2.43 16.95
C MET A 98 -12.62 -3.34 18.19
N ILE A 99 -12.76 -4.65 17.99
CA ILE A 99 -12.77 -5.62 19.09
C ILE A 99 -11.43 -5.61 19.84
N SER A 100 -10.30 -5.57 19.12
CA SER A 100 -8.96 -5.56 19.71
C SER A 100 -8.70 -4.31 20.57
N SER A 101 -9.44 -3.22 20.35
CA SER A 101 -9.34 -2.02 21.18
C SER A 101 -9.65 -2.28 22.67
N CYS A 102 -10.41 -3.33 22.97
CA CYS A 102 -10.72 -3.72 24.35
C CYS A 102 -9.57 -4.49 25.03
N PHE A 103 -8.69 -5.13 24.25
CA PHE A 103 -7.62 -6.01 24.73
C PHE A 103 -6.24 -5.60 24.24
N TYR A 104 -6.07 -4.35 23.79
CA TYR A 104 -4.89 -3.94 23.04
C TYR A 104 -3.58 -4.09 23.82
N GLU A 105 -3.57 -3.83 25.16
CA GLU A 105 -2.38 -4.00 25.99
C GLU A 105 -1.88 -5.45 26.02
N LYS A 106 -2.81 -6.40 26.17
CA LYS A 106 -2.50 -7.83 26.11
C LYS A 106 -2.08 -8.26 24.70
N ALA A 107 -2.80 -7.78 23.68
CA ALA A 107 -2.49 -8.10 22.30
C ALA A 107 -1.13 -7.53 21.86
N LYS A 108 -0.74 -6.34 22.34
CA LYS A 108 0.57 -5.75 22.08
C LYS A 108 1.72 -6.61 22.61
N SER A 109 1.57 -7.21 23.79
CA SER A 109 2.60 -8.07 24.37
C SER A 109 2.82 -9.37 23.58
N LEU A 110 1.86 -9.77 22.77
CA LEU A 110 1.93 -10.97 21.93
C LEU A 110 2.69 -10.75 20.61
N ILE A 111 3.01 -9.51 20.27
CA ILE A 111 3.71 -9.15 19.04
C ILE A 111 5.23 -9.14 19.30
N SER A 112 5.95 -9.93 18.52
CA SER A 112 7.42 -9.95 18.56
C SER A 112 8.02 -9.20 17.37
N SER A 113 9.05 -8.38 17.63
CA SER A 113 9.79 -7.66 16.58
C SER A 113 10.36 -8.58 15.49
N PRO A 114 10.89 -9.79 15.79
CA PRO A 114 11.35 -10.72 14.76
C PRO A 114 10.26 -11.15 13.77
N ALA A 115 9.05 -11.45 14.24
CA ALA A 115 7.93 -11.83 13.38
C ALA A 115 7.55 -10.68 12.44
N VAL A 116 7.39 -9.47 12.98
CA VAL A 116 7.08 -8.27 12.18
C VAL A 116 8.15 -8.03 11.11
N SER A 117 9.44 -8.11 11.49
CA SER A 117 10.55 -7.89 10.56
C SER A 117 10.61 -8.96 9.47
N GLY A 118 10.29 -10.21 9.81
CA GLY A 118 10.20 -11.32 8.85
C GLY A 118 9.07 -11.11 7.84
N VAL A 119 7.88 -10.78 8.31
CA VAL A 119 6.73 -10.48 7.43
C VAL A 119 7.05 -9.29 6.52
N MET A 120 7.69 -8.23 7.03
CA MET A 120 8.03 -7.06 6.23
C MET A 120 9.04 -7.37 5.13
N LEU A 121 10.07 -8.18 5.45
CA LEU A 121 11.03 -8.62 4.45
C LEU A 121 10.35 -9.50 3.39
N ALA A 122 9.53 -10.47 3.81
CA ALA A 122 8.77 -11.32 2.91
C ALA A 122 7.84 -10.51 1.99
N THR A 123 7.18 -9.48 2.53
CA THR A 123 6.33 -8.57 1.76
C THR A 123 7.12 -7.83 0.68
N ALA A 124 8.34 -7.36 1.00
CA ALA A 124 9.20 -6.70 0.02
C ALA A 124 9.68 -7.67 -1.07
N LEU A 125 10.00 -8.91 -0.71
CA LEU A 125 10.36 -9.97 -1.65
C LEU A 125 9.16 -10.35 -2.55
N THR A 126 7.98 -10.55 -1.95
CA THR A 126 6.74 -10.83 -2.70
C THR A 126 6.43 -9.70 -3.68
N ALA A 127 6.49 -8.44 -3.22
CA ALA A 127 6.30 -7.29 -4.10
C ALA A 127 7.32 -7.28 -5.25
N THR A 128 8.57 -7.60 -4.98
CA THR A 128 9.60 -7.69 -6.02
C THR A 128 9.25 -8.75 -7.03
N VAL A 129 8.89 -9.95 -6.61
CA VAL A 129 8.55 -11.04 -7.54
C VAL A 129 7.30 -10.69 -8.36
N LEU A 130 6.23 -10.23 -7.73
CA LEU A 130 4.97 -9.91 -8.43
C LEU A 130 5.14 -8.77 -9.45
N PHE A 131 5.81 -7.68 -9.08
CA PHE A 131 5.92 -6.50 -9.94
C PHE A 131 7.15 -6.50 -10.86
N THR A 132 7.99 -7.53 -10.80
CA THR A 132 9.07 -7.72 -11.78
C THR A 132 8.50 -8.00 -13.17
N THR A 133 7.33 -8.66 -13.30
CA THR A 133 6.61 -8.81 -14.57
C THR A 133 6.36 -7.45 -15.22
N ASP A 134 5.76 -6.56 -14.45
CA ASP A 134 5.39 -5.23 -14.93
C ASP A 134 6.64 -4.37 -15.21
N TYR A 135 7.70 -4.52 -14.40
CA TYR A 135 8.97 -3.82 -14.63
C TYR A 135 9.63 -4.23 -15.94
N PHE A 136 9.67 -5.53 -16.26
CA PHE A 136 10.26 -6.01 -17.49
C PHE A 136 9.26 -6.08 -18.66
N GLY A 137 7.98 -5.91 -18.42
CA GLY A 137 6.93 -6.08 -19.44
C GLY A 137 6.81 -7.53 -19.91
N ILE A 138 7.09 -8.50 -19.05
CA ILE A 138 6.94 -9.93 -19.32
C ILE A 138 5.52 -10.32 -18.90
N GLY A 139 4.75 -10.94 -19.77
CA GLY A 139 3.38 -11.36 -19.49
C GLY A 139 3.26 -12.58 -18.54
N ALA A 140 4.14 -12.70 -17.55
CA ALA A 140 4.08 -13.79 -16.58
C ALA A 140 2.82 -13.68 -15.70
N THR A 141 2.24 -14.82 -15.37
CA THR A 141 1.00 -14.94 -14.60
C THR A 141 1.16 -15.96 -13.48
N GLY A 142 0.53 -15.72 -12.35
CA GLY A 142 0.55 -16.62 -11.20
C GLY A 142 -0.04 -15.96 -9.97
N ASN A 143 -0.76 -16.73 -9.16
CA ASN A 143 -1.42 -16.26 -7.95
C ASN A 143 -0.51 -16.32 -6.71
N THR A 144 0.60 -17.04 -6.81
CA THR A 144 1.58 -17.18 -5.74
C THR A 144 2.99 -16.82 -6.24
N VAL A 145 3.89 -16.51 -5.31
CA VAL A 145 5.31 -16.26 -5.63
C VAL A 145 5.91 -17.44 -6.41
N ARG A 146 5.57 -18.68 -6.04
CA ARG A 146 6.05 -19.89 -6.70
C ARG A 146 5.54 -20.01 -8.14
N GLU A 147 4.24 -19.79 -8.37
CA GLU A 147 3.63 -19.82 -9.69
C GLU A 147 4.20 -18.72 -10.59
N MET A 148 4.39 -17.53 -10.04
CA MET A 148 4.98 -16.41 -10.77
C MET A 148 6.40 -16.74 -11.24
N ILE A 149 7.25 -17.30 -10.36
CA ILE A 149 8.61 -17.74 -10.72
C ILE A 149 8.55 -18.85 -11.79
N ALA A 150 7.67 -19.83 -11.64
CA ALA A 150 7.49 -20.88 -12.63
C ALA A 150 7.08 -20.31 -13.99
N SER A 151 6.18 -19.33 -14.01
CA SER A 151 5.77 -18.63 -15.23
C SER A 151 6.93 -17.85 -15.87
N TYR A 152 7.80 -17.21 -15.09
CA TYR A 152 9.03 -16.58 -15.62
C TYR A 152 9.94 -17.58 -16.32
N ILE A 153 10.14 -18.74 -15.70
CA ILE A 153 11.00 -19.79 -16.27
C ILE A 153 10.40 -20.32 -17.58
N SER A 154 9.09 -20.52 -17.63
CA SER A 154 8.41 -21.08 -18.82
C SER A 154 8.35 -20.10 -20.00
N LEU A 155 8.19 -18.80 -19.74
CA LEU A 155 8.10 -17.77 -20.79
C LEU A 155 9.47 -17.34 -21.33
N GLY A 156 10.54 -17.55 -20.57
CA GLY A 156 11.85 -17.02 -20.88
C GLY A 156 11.98 -15.51 -20.64
N PHE A 157 13.17 -14.97 -20.85
CA PHE A 157 13.47 -13.57 -20.57
C PHE A 157 13.40 -12.73 -21.85
N HIS A 158 12.25 -12.11 -22.10
CA HIS A 158 12.02 -11.21 -23.23
C HIS A 158 11.56 -9.82 -22.74
N PRO A 159 12.47 -9.00 -22.18
CA PRO A 159 12.12 -7.73 -21.58
C PRO A 159 11.72 -6.67 -22.62
N ASN A 160 10.74 -5.84 -22.27
CA ASN A 160 10.45 -4.61 -22.98
C ASN A 160 11.46 -3.53 -22.55
N TRP A 161 12.53 -3.33 -23.32
CA TRP A 161 13.61 -2.43 -22.99
C TRP A 161 13.17 -0.96 -22.83
N ARG A 162 12.12 -0.53 -23.54
CA ARG A 162 11.56 0.83 -23.31
C ARG A 162 10.92 0.91 -21.93
N GLY A 163 10.16 -0.10 -21.53
CA GLY A 163 9.59 -0.19 -20.21
C GLY A 163 10.65 -0.22 -19.11
N VAL A 164 11.69 -1.04 -19.30
CA VAL A 164 12.84 -1.12 -18.38
C VAL A 164 13.51 0.24 -18.22
N LEU A 165 13.65 1.03 -19.30
CA LEU A 165 14.20 2.39 -19.21
C LEU A 165 13.38 3.27 -18.27
N TYR A 166 12.04 3.31 -18.43
CA TYR A 166 11.18 4.10 -17.54
C TYR A 166 11.29 3.66 -16.08
N GLY A 167 11.22 2.36 -15.83
CA GLY A 167 11.36 1.84 -14.47
C GLY A 167 12.74 2.14 -13.87
N THR A 168 13.81 2.04 -14.65
CA THR A 168 15.17 2.38 -14.20
C THR A 168 15.29 3.86 -13.84
N VAL A 169 14.70 4.76 -14.62
CA VAL A 169 14.66 6.20 -14.30
C VAL A 169 13.96 6.42 -12.96
N VAL A 170 12.81 5.76 -12.72
CA VAL A 170 12.11 5.83 -11.43
C VAL A 170 13.01 5.34 -10.30
N MET A 171 13.66 4.20 -10.45
CA MET A 171 14.55 3.62 -9.44
C MET A 171 15.68 4.60 -9.07
N VAL A 172 16.35 5.14 -10.07
CA VAL A 172 17.44 6.11 -9.86
C VAL A 172 16.93 7.34 -9.12
N ILE A 173 15.81 7.93 -9.54
CA ILE A 173 15.25 9.11 -8.88
C ILE A 173 14.86 8.80 -7.44
N MET A 174 14.16 7.69 -7.20
CA MET A 174 13.72 7.32 -5.86
C MET A 174 14.87 7.06 -4.89
N ILE A 175 16.01 6.60 -5.37
CA ILE A 175 17.19 6.35 -4.54
C ILE A 175 18.03 7.63 -4.35
N THR A 176 18.25 8.40 -5.40
CA THR A 176 19.20 9.52 -5.40
C THR A 176 18.59 10.82 -4.90
N PHE A 177 17.32 11.12 -5.26
CA PHE A 177 16.69 12.38 -4.92
C PHE A 177 16.63 12.65 -3.42
N PRO A 178 16.20 11.72 -2.53
CA PRO A 178 16.18 11.98 -1.10
C PRO A 178 17.57 12.19 -0.49
N ARG A 179 18.62 11.62 -1.12
CA ARG A 179 20.01 11.77 -0.67
C ARG A 179 20.59 13.12 -1.05
N LYS A 180 20.36 13.56 -2.29
CA LYS A 180 20.91 14.82 -2.83
C LYS A 180 20.08 16.04 -2.40
N PHE A 181 18.76 15.93 -2.38
CA PHE A 181 17.83 17.04 -2.14
C PHE A 181 17.05 16.87 -0.83
N LYS A 182 17.75 16.70 0.30
CA LYS A 182 17.16 16.41 1.64
C LYS A 182 16.07 17.40 2.07
N LYS A 183 16.23 18.71 1.75
CA LYS A 183 15.24 19.73 2.11
C LYS A 183 13.96 19.59 1.26
N PHE A 184 14.11 19.41 -0.04
CA PHE A 184 12.99 19.26 -0.97
C PHE A 184 12.23 17.94 -0.76
N SER A 185 12.92 16.84 -0.44
CA SER A 185 12.31 15.54 -0.20
C SER A 185 11.39 15.50 1.02
N LYS A 186 11.46 16.51 1.91
CA LYS A 186 10.51 16.71 3.02
C LYS A 186 9.20 17.37 2.58
N ILE A 187 9.17 17.98 1.41
CA ILE A 187 8.01 18.70 0.87
C ILE A 187 7.39 17.93 -0.29
N ILE A 188 8.23 17.40 -1.18
CA ILE A 188 7.81 16.67 -2.39
C ILE A 188 8.46 15.29 -2.36
N SER A 189 7.66 14.23 -2.50
CA SER A 189 8.20 12.88 -2.47
C SER A 189 8.96 12.52 -3.74
N ALA A 190 9.97 11.67 -3.59
CA ALA A 190 10.75 11.17 -4.72
C ALA A 190 9.92 10.36 -5.72
N SER A 191 8.90 9.64 -5.26
CA SER A 191 7.98 8.88 -6.11
C SER A 191 7.15 9.79 -7.01
N PHE A 192 6.69 10.94 -6.51
CA PHE A 192 5.96 11.91 -7.31
C PHE A 192 6.82 12.49 -8.44
N ILE A 193 8.05 12.91 -8.10
CA ILE A 193 9.01 13.42 -9.09
C ILE A 193 9.34 12.34 -10.12
N ALA A 194 9.54 11.10 -9.68
CA ALA A 194 9.85 9.99 -10.56
C ALA A 194 8.72 9.72 -11.56
N LEU A 195 7.45 9.66 -11.12
CA LEU A 195 6.31 9.48 -12.02
C LEU A 195 6.12 10.70 -12.96
N ALA A 196 6.30 11.92 -12.46
CA ALA A 196 6.21 13.12 -13.28
C ALA A 196 7.29 13.13 -14.38
N VAL A 197 8.53 12.79 -14.04
CA VAL A 197 9.64 12.71 -15.02
C VAL A 197 9.37 11.62 -16.05
N THR A 198 8.90 10.44 -15.66
CA THR A 198 8.60 9.36 -16.62
C THR A 198 7.38 9.66 -17.47
N LEU A 199 6.38 10.37 -16.94
CA LEU A 199 5.27 10.89 -17.73
C LEU A 199 5.76 11.87 -18.83
N ILE A 200 6.60 12.83 -18.46
CA ILE A 200 7.20 13.79 -19.40
C ILE A 200 8.02 13.06 -20.45
N LEU A 201 8.90 12.13 -20.03
CA LEU A 201 9.68 11.32 -20.96
C LEU A 201 8.80 10.54 -21.92
N ASN A 202 7.71 9.95 -21.44
CA ASN A 202 6.78 9.20 -22.29
C ASN A 202 6.07 10.11 -23.31
N LEU A 203 5.70 11.31 -22.93
CA LEU A 203 5.12 12.29 -23.85
C LEU A 203 6.09 12.67 -24.99
N PHE A 204 7.38 12.75 -24.71
CA PHE A 204 8.41 13.06 -25.73
C PHE A 204 8.80 11.84 -26.58
N LEU A 205 8.94 10.68 -25.97
CA LEU A 205 9.42 9.47 -26.65
C LEU A 205 8.29 8.72 -27.39
N ASN A 206 7.03 8.98 -27.04
CA ASN A 206 5.87 8.36 -27.63
C ASN A 206 4.77 9.39 -27.96
N PRO A 207 5.06 10.39 -28.83
CA PRO A 207 4.11 11.47 -29.15
C PRO A 207 2.85 10.98 -29.86
N SER A 208 2.96 9.91 -30.65
CA SER A 208 1.84 9.33 -31.42
C SER A 208 1.00 8.32 -30.64
N PHE A 209 1.25 8.18 -29.36
CA PHE A 209 0.50 7.30 -28.47
C PHE A 209 0.15 5.95 -29.12
N MET A 210 1.18 5.09 -29.26
CA MET A 210 0.95 3.73 -29.71
C MET A 210 0.62 2.84 -28.51
N PRO A 211 -0.65 2.40 -28.34
CA PRO A 211 -1.12 1.62 -27.20
C PRO A 211 -0.32 0.34 -26.94
N SER A 212 0.12 -0.30 -27.99
CA SER A 212 0.71 -1.64 -27.97
C SER A 212 2.13 -1.76 -27.41
N ALA A 213 2.83 -0.65 -27.20
CA ALA A 213 4.23 -0.68 -26.77
C ALA A 213 4.44 -0.52 -25.26
N ILE A 214 3.44 -0.03 -24.56
CA ILE A 214 3.44 0.21 -23.12
C ILE A 214 2.05 -0.16 -22.64
N ASN A 215 1.92 -1.11 -21.72
CA ASN A 215 0.62 -1.49 -21.17
C ASN A 215 -0.14 -0.25 -20.72
N GLU A 216 -1.12 0.15 -21.51
CA GLU A 216 -1.92 1.35 -21.26
C GLU A 216 -2.89 1.11 -20.13
N LEU A 217 -2.98 2.12 -19.32
CA LEU A 217 -3.97 2.15 -18.26
C LEU A 217 -5.28 2.65 -18.84
N PRO A 218 -6.41 1.97 -18.59
CA PRO A 218 -7.70 2.54 -18.96
C PRO A 218 -7.85 3.88 -18.25
N ALA A 219 -8.18 4.91 -19.03
CA ALA A 219 -8.42 6.26 -18.49
C ALA A 219 -9.57 6.23 -17.48
N ALA A 220 -9.39 6.89 -16.34
CA ALA A 220 -10.45 7.04 -15.36
C ALA A 220 -11.50 7.99 -15.92
N LYS A 221 -12.69 7.47 -16.24
CA LYS A 221 -13.82 8.30 -16.67
C LYS A 221 -14.51 8.89 -15.42
N PRO A 222 -14.98 10.13 -15.46
CA PRO A 222 -15.74 10.73 -14.36
C PRO A 222 -16.96 9.89 -13.95
N SER A 223 -17.63 9.25 -14.92
CA SER A 223 -18.73 8.31 -14.68
C SER A 223 -18.33 7.13 -13.81
N ASP A 224 -17.13 6.57 -14.01
CA ASP A 224 -16.64 5.40 -13.28
C ASP A 224 -16.25 5.77 -11.85
N LEU A 225 -15.70 6.98 -11.65
CA LEU A 225 -15.45 7.55 -10.34
C LEU A 225 -16.76 7.69 -9.55
N ILE A 226 -17.79 8.27 -10.15
CA ILE A 226 -19.10 8.44 -9.51
C ILE A 226 -19.74 7.08 -9.24
N ALA A 227 -19.74 6.17 -10.22
CA ALA A 227 -20.29 4.83 -10.08
C ALA A 227 -19.61 4.03 -8.94
N SER A 228 -18.30 4.22 -8.74
CA SER A 228 -17.58 3.54 -7.65
C SER A 228 -17.95 4.04 -6.25
N PHE A 229 -18.61 5.20 -6.12
CA PHE A 229 -19.18 5.68 -4.85
C PHE A 229 -20.61 5.16 -4.60
N ILE A 230 -21.26 4.53 -5.58
CA ILE A 230 -22.65 4.06 -5.43
C ILE A 230 -22.66 2.76 -4.58
N PRO A 231 -23.37 2.74 -3.42
CA PRO A 231 -23.42 1.57 -2.54
C PRO A 231 -23.90 0.28 -3.21
N GLY A 232 -24.81 0.39 -4.18
CA GLY A 232 -25.39 -0.77 -4.88
C GLY A 232 -24.39 -1.65 -5.61
N VAL A 233 -23.39 -1.06 -6.26
CA VAL A 233 -22.32 -1.80 -6.97
C VAL A 233 -21.48 -2.62 -5.98
N LYS A 234 -21.31 -2.11 -4.77
CA LYS A 234 -20.53 -2.75 -3.72
C LYS A 234 -21.27 -3.87 -3.01
N ILE A 235 -22.59 -3.73 -2.83
CA ILE A 235 -23.43 -4.79 -2.29
C ILE A 235 -23.41 -5.99 -3.22
N LEU A 236 -23.48 -5.80 -4.54
CA LEU A 236 -23.33 -6.89 -5.51
C LEU A 236 -21.98 -7.61 -5.38
N SER A 237 -20.88 -6.86 -5.23
CA SER A 237 -19.54 -7.44 -5.03
C SER A 237 -19.42 -8.19 -3.71
N LEU A 238 -20.10 -7.73 -2.64
CA LEU A 238 -20.16 -8.44 -1.38
C LEU A 238 -20.94 -9.76 -1.51
N MET A 239 -22.04 -9.75 -2.26
CA MET A 239 -22.84 -10.97 -2.48
C MET A 239 -22.04 -12.07 -3.19
N SER A 240 -21.12 -11.73 -4.08
CA SER A 240 -20.26 -12.72 -4.74
C SER A 240 -19.38 -13.49 -3.74
N CYS A 241 -18.98 -12.86 -2.63
CA CYS A 241 -18.23 -13.52 -1.56
C CYS A 241 -19.01 -14.68 -0.92
N PHE A 242 -20.32 -14.59 -0.86
CA PHE A 242 -21.18 -15.61 -0.25
C PHE A 242 -21.60 -16.72 -1.23
N SER A 243 -21.08 -16.72 -2.45
CA SER A 243 -21.40 -17.73 -3.47
C SER A 243 -20.88 -19.12 -3.13
N SER A 244 -19.83 -19.23 -2.33
CA SER A 244 -19.25 -20.51 -1.90
C SER A 244 -18.63 -20.43 -0.49
N ILE A 245 -18.63 -21.58 0.22
CA ILE A 245 -17.95 -21.71 1.52
C ILE A 245 -16.45 -21.37 1.40
N LYS A 246 -15.83 -21.76 0.28
CA LYS A 246 -14.42 -21.45 0.01
C LYS A 246 -14.16 -19.94 -0.05
N SER A 247 -15.03 -19.19 -0.73
CA SER A 247 -14.93 -17.73 -0.82
C SER A 247 -15.05 -17.06 0.55
N VAL A 248 -16.01 -17.52 1.37
CA VAL A 248 -16.17 -17.03 2.73
C VAL A 248 -14.96 -17.30 3.60
N LEU A 249 -14.43 -18.53 3.58
CA LEU A 249 -13.22 -18.89 4.33
C LEU A 249 -12.01 -18.07 3.89
N THR A 250 -11.85 -17.84 2.58
CA THR A 250 -10.79 -16.98 2.04
C THR A 250 -10.96 -15.55 2.50
N ALA A 251 -12.17 -15.01 2.51
CA ALA A 251 -12.43 -13.65 3.01
C ALA A 251 -12.09 -13.51 4.49
N VAL A 252 -12.44 -14.51 5.31
CA VAL A 252 -12.11 -14.54 6.74
C VAL A 252 -10.60 -14.61 6.94
N ALA A 253 -9.89 -15.52 6.28
CA ALA A 253 -8.44 -15.65 6.38
C ALA A 253 -7.74 -14.36 5.94
N SER A 254 -8.17 -13.78 4.82
CA SER A 254 -7.65 -12.50 4.31
C SER A 254 -7.93 -11.34 5.28
N GLY A 255 -9.11 -11.30 5.88
CA GLY A 255 -9.49 -10.31 6.89
C GLY A 255 -8.64 -10.40 8.15
N VAL A 256 -8.34 -11.62 8.60
CA VAL A 256 -7.40 -11.86 9.73
C VAL A 256 -5.98 -11.42 9.35
N ALA A 257 -5.50 -11.72 8.14
CA ALA A 257 -4.18 -11.29 7.69
C ALA A 257 -4.07 -9.77 7.60
N LEU A 258 -5.08 -9.09 7.05
CA LEU A 258 -5.17 -7.62 7.03
C LEU A 258 -5.24 -7.02 8.44
N PHE A 259 -5.97 -7.66 9.35
CA PHE A 259 -6.02 -7.26 10.76
C PHE A 259 -4.63 -7.35 11.39
N ILE A 260 -3.92 -8.47 11.25
CA ILE A 260 -2.56 -8.65 11.77
C ILE A 260 -1.62 -7.59 11.19
N ALA A 261 -1.67 -7.34 9.89
CA ALA A 261 -0.88 -6.32 9.22
C ALA A 261 -1.16 -4.91 9.78
N SER A 262 -2.43 -4.55 9.93
CA SER A 262 -2.86 -3.26 10.48
C SER A 262 -2.50 -3.13 11.95
N PHE A 263 -2.63 -4.19 12.73
CA PHE A 263 -2.26 -4.25 14.11
C PHE A 263 -0.72 -4.09 14.30
N TYR A 264 0.08 -4.79 13.51
CA TYR A 264 1.53 -4.62 13.47
C TYR A 264 1.93 -3.18 13.14
N ALA A 265 1.20 -2.58 12.24
CA ALA A 265 1.36 -1.20 11.86
C ALA A 265 1.13 -0.22 13.01
N LEU A 266 0.02 -0.36 13.69
CA LEU A 266 -0.34 0.50 14.83
C LEU A 266 0.69 0.39 15.94
N VAL A 267 1.06 -0.84 16.33
CA VAL A 267 2.00 -1.08 17.41
C VAL A 267 3.43 -0.65 17.05
N SER A 268 3.87 -0.83 15.82
CA SER A 268 5.25 -0.53 15.41
C SER A 268 5.53 0.97 15.22
N ASN A 269 4.50 1.80 15.15
CA ASN A 269 4.63 3.24 14.89
C ASN A 269 4.52 4.13 16.13
N GLY A 270 4.31 3.57 17.30
CA GLY A 270 4.24 4.33 18.56
C GLY A 270 3.53 3.55 19.67
N THR A 271 3.00 4.28 20.62
CA THR A 271 2.07 3.77 21.64
C THR A 271 0.65 4.09 21.18
N PRO A 272 -0.03 3.19 20.44
CA PRO A 272 -1.39 3.45 20.00
C PRO A 272 -2.32 3.50 21.20
N ASP A 273 -3.27 4.42 21.17
CA ASP A 273 -4.33 4.54 22.15
C ASP A 273 -5.55 3.69 21.69
N LYS A 274 -6.44 3.35 22.62
CA LYS A 274 -7.71 2.66 22.33
C LYS A 274 -8.48 3.33 21.19
N LYS A 275 -8.45 4.67 21.15
CA LYS A 275 -9.09 5.48 20.11
C LYS A 275 -8.48 5.26 18.72
N ASP A 276 -7.18 4.96 18.64
CA ASP A 276 -6.52 4.70 17.35
C ASP A 276 -6.98 3.37 16.74
N PHE A 277 -7.20 2.36 17.57
CA PHE A 277 -7.75 1.08 17.12
C PHE A 277 -9.19 1.21 16.62
N ILE A 278 -10.04 1.94 17.37
CA ILE A 278 -11.43 2.18 16.97
C ILE A 278 -11.47 2.98 15.66
N ALA A 279 -10.70 4.06 15.57
CA ALA A 279 -10.65 4.90 14.38
C ALA A 279 -10.12 4.14 13.16
N SER A 280 -9.06 3.31 13.34
CA SER A 280 -8.54 2.43 12.29
C SER A 280 -9.54 1.35 11.90
N GLY A 281 -10.28 0.81 12.87
CA GLY A 281 -11.33 -0.17 12.63
C GLY A 281 -12.47 0.41 11.80
N ILE A 282 -12.95 1.59 12.16
CA ILE A 282 -13.99 2.32 11.40
C ILE A 282 -13.46 2.66 9.99
N ALA A 283 -12.24 3.17 9.87
CA ALA A 283 -11.65 3.53 8.60
C ALA A 283 -11.50 2.32 7.67
N ASN A 284 -11.06 1.16 8.17
CA ASN A 284 -10.99 -0.07 7.39
C ASN A 284 -12.36 -0.60 7.00
N GLY A 285 -13.34 -0.59 7.91
CA GLY A 285 -14.70 -0.99 7.62
C GLY A 285 -15.35 -0.11 6.56
N ILE A 286 -15.21 1.20 6.68
CA ILE A 286 -15.73 2.17 5.70
C ILE A 286 -14.96 2.06 4.39
N SER A 287 -13.62 1.96 4.41
CA SER A 287 -12.80 1.87 3.20
C SER A 287 -13.07 0.60 2.42
N GLY A 288 -13.27 -0.53 3.09
CA GLY A 288 -13.72 -1.76 2.44
C GLY A 288 -15.07 -1.58 1.76
N GLY A 289 -15.93 -0.76 2.32
CA GLY A 289 -17.22 -0.39 1.74
C GLY A 289 -17.17 0.81 0.77
N LEU A 290 -16.37 1.84 1.03
CA LEU A 290 -16.36 3.10 0.29
C LEU A 290 -15.07 3.36 -0.47
N PHE A 291 -13.91 3.11 0.14
CA PHE A 291 -12.61 3.50 -0.40
C PHE A 291 -11.74 2.31 -0.83
N TYR A 292 -12.14 1.09 -0.53
CA TYR A 292 -11.40 -0.13 -0.87
C TYR A 292 -9.96 -0.18 -0.35
N ALA A 293 -9.63 0.60 0.68
CA ALA A 293 -8.28 0.67 1.22
C ALA A 293 -8.26 0.30 2.71
N PRO A 294 -7.48 -0.71 3.11
CA PRO A 294 -7.24 -0.98 4.53
C PRO A 294 -6.34 0.13 5.08
N LEU A 295 -6.83 0.87 6.05
CA LEU A 295 -6.10 1.98 6.67
C LEU A 295 -5.59 1.54 8.04
N PRO A 296 -4.27 1.46 8.22
CA PRO A 296 -3.69 1.01 9.49
C PRO A 296 -3.65 2.08 10.58
N TYR A 297 -4.18 3.29 10.34
CA TYR A 297 -4.07 4.40 11.28
C TYR A 297 -5.41 5.02 11.64
N GLY A 298 -5.46 5.53 12.89
CA GLY A 298 -6.55 6.33 13.39
C GLY A 298 -6.64 7.71 12.75
N ILE A 299 -7.81 8.31 12.86
CA ILE A 299 -8.08 9.67 12.39
C ILE A 299 -7.44 10.65 13.36
N ASN A 300 -6.36 11.33 12.96
CA ASN A 300 -5.80 12.41 13.72
C ASN A 300 -6.60 13.70 13.46
N LYS A 301 -7.21 14.28 14.52
CA LYS A 301 -8.10 15.45 14.42
C LYS A 301 -7.40 16.77 14.05
N ARG A 302 -6.08 16.84 14.12
CA ARG A 302 -5.34 18.08 13.81
C ARG A 302 -5.18 18.29 12.31
N ASN A 303 -5.54 19.46 11.82
CA ASN A 303 -5.38 19.94 10.44
C ASN A 303 -6.20 19.17 9.40
N TYR A 304 -7.51 19.19 9.52
CA TYR A 304 -8.41 18.54 8.56
C TYR A 304 -8.40 19.23 7.18
N LEU A 305 -8.28 20.53 7.16
CA LEU A 305 -8.38 21.35 5.94
C LEU A 305 -7.30 21.01 4.89
N PRO A 306 -5.97 20.87 5.21
CA PRO A 306 -4.97 20.42 4.23
C PRO A 306 -5.26 19.05 3.63
N ARG A 307 -5.89 18.15 4.40
CA ARG A 307 -6.25 16.80 3.95
C ARG A 307 -7.36 16.85 2.92
N VAL A 308 -8.44 17.58 3.26
CA VAL A 308 -9.58 17.75 2.35
C VAL A 308 -9.13 18.43 1.05
N THR A 309 -8.35 19.52 1.16
CA THR A 309 -7.82 20.22 -0.02
C THR A 309 -6.95 19.29 -0.89
N ALA A 310 -6.07 18.50 -0.29
CA ALA A 310 -5.23 17.56 -1.05
C ALA A 310 -6.08 16.46 -1.71
N ALA A 311 -7.10 15.94 -1.05
CA ALA A 311 -8.00 14.95 -1.63
C ALA A 311 -8.83 15.54 -2.80
N ILE A 312 -9.34 16.76 -2.66
CA ILE A 312 -10.02 17.48 -3.73
C ILE A 312 -9.09 17.66 -4.94
N ILE A 313 -7.84 18.05 -4.72
CA ILE A 313 -6.85 18.19 -5.80
C ILE A 313 -6.66 16.86 -6.53
N VAL A 314 -6.59 15.74 -5.83
CA VAL A 314 -6.48 14.40 -6.46
C VAL A 314 -7.70 14.12 -7.34
N VAL A 315 -8.91 14.38 -6.85
CA VAL A 315 -10.14 14.18 -7.64
C VAL A 315 -10.16 15.09 -8.87
N VAL A 316 -9.81 16.35 -8.72
CA VAL A 316 -9.74 17.31 -9.84
C VAL A 316 -8.69 16.86 -10.87
N LEU A 317 -7.50 16.46 -10.44
CA LEU A 317 -6.47 15.92 -11.33
C LEU A 317 -6.93 14.65 -12.05
N ALA A 318 -7.70 13.80 -11.38
CA ALA A 318 -8.25 12.60 -11.99
C ALA A 318 -9.31 12.90 -13.06
N VAL A 319 -10.22 13.84 -12.77
CA VAL A 319 -11.30 14.21 -13.69
C VAL A 319 -10.78 14.98 -14.90
N LEU A 320 -9.87 15.94 -14.67
CA LEU A 320 -9.34 16.79 -15.73
C LEU A 320 -8.13 16.19 -16.46
N GLY A 321 -7.38 15.34 -15.78
CA GLY A 321 -6.12 14.77 -16.26
C GLY A 321 -6.14 13.26 -16.44
N GLY A 322 -7.30 12.62 -16.51
CA GLY A 322 -7.41 11.15 -16.61
C GLY A 322 -6.62 10.57 -17.78
N ASP A 323 -6.72 11.19 -18.96
CA ASP A 323 -5.96 10.80 -20.15
C ASP A 323 -4.45 11.02 -19.98
N LEU A 324 -4.05 12.06 -19.25
CA LEU A 324 -2.65 12.33 -18.95
C LEU A 324 -2.09 11.30 -17.95
N LEU A 325 -2.86 10.96 -16.92
CA LEU A 325 -2.49 9.94 -15.97
C LEU A 325 -2.40 8.56 -16.63
N ALA A 326 -3.24 8.28 -17.62
CA ALA A 326 -3.19 7.05 -18.41
C ALA A 326 -1.86 6.88 -19.15
N ARG A 327 -1.15 7.95 -19.43
CA ARG A 327 0.17 7.95 -20.09
C ARG A 327 1.35 7.69 -19.14
N ILE A 328 1.10 7.51 -17.84
CA ILE A 328 2.16 7.08 -16.90
C ILE A 328 2.45 5.61 -17.19
N PRO A 329 3.72 5.24 -17.52
CA PRO A 329 4.05 3.86 -17.85
C PRO A 329 3.83 2.91 -16.65
N LEU A 330 3.21 1.76 -16.88
CA LEU A 330 3.01 0.70 -15.87
C LEU A 330 4.33 0.29 -15.21
N HIS A 331 5.39 0.18 -16.00
CA HIS A 331 6.76 -0.10 -15.54
C HIS A 331 7.24 0.87 -14.45
N SER A 332 6.86 2.16 -14.56
CA SER A 332 7.17 3.18 -13.57
C SER A 332 6.44 2.95 -12.26
N CYS A 333 5.16 2.59 -12.34
CA CYS A 333 4.32 2.26 -11.18
C CYS A 333 4.85 1.02 -10.44
N ALA A 334 5.22 -0.02 -11.16
CA ALA A 334 5.81 -1.23 -10.60
C ALA A 334 7.05 -0.93 -9.76
N VAL A 335 7.96 -0.11 -10.28
CA VAL A 335 9.19 0.27 -9.56
C VAL A 335 8.91 1.15 -8.34
N VAL A 336 7.90 2.02 -8.38
CA VAL A 336 7.47 2.78 -7.18
C VAL A 336 7.10 1.82 -6.06
N ILE A 337 6.37 0.74 -6.36
CA ILE A 337 5.98 -0.28 -5.37
C ILE A 337 7.21 -1.04 -4.88
N ILE A 338 8.02 -1.58 -5.78
CA ILE A 338 9.22 -2.37 -5.42
C ILE A 338 10.15 -1.56 -4.52
N VAL A 339 10.59 -0.38 -4.97
CA VAL A 339 11.52 0.46 -4.21
C VAL A 339 10.91 0.94 -2.90
N GLY A 340 9.61 1.23 -2.89
CA GLY A 340 8.90 1.61 -1.69
C GLY A 340 8.84 0.48 -0.68
N ALA A 341 8.53 -0.75 -1.10
CA ALA A 341 8.52 -1.94 -0.24
C ALA A 341 9.89 -2.19 0.39
N TRP A 342 10.97 -2.13 -0.38
CA TRP A 342 12.33 -2.28 0.14
C TRP A 342 12.74 -1.16 1.11
N LYS A 343 12.34 0.09 0.88
CA LYS A 343 12.55 1.20 1.81
C LYS A 343 11.78 1.05 3.11
N SER A 344 10.70 0.29 3.08
CA SER A 344 9.89 0.03 4.27
C SER A 344 10.53 -1.01 5.21
N VAL A 345 11.47 -1.83 4.76
CA VAL A 345 12.15 -2.85 5.56
C VAL A 345 13.05 -2.21 6.62
N LYS A 346 12.82 -2.54 7.89
CA LYS A 346 13.63 -2.07 9.03
C LYS A 346 14.86 -2.95 9.24
N TRP A 347 15.91 -2.70 8.49
CA TRP A 347 17.16 -3.47 8.56
C TRP A 347 17.75 -3.56 9.96
N GLY A 348 17.59 -2.52 10.80
CA GLY A 348 18.03 -2.53 12.19
C GLY A 348 17.29 -3.56 13.05
N GLU A 349 16.00 -3.75 12.83
CA GLU A 349 15.20 -4.75 13.55
C GLU A 349 15.50 -6.16 13.05
N ILE A 350 15.80 -6.32 11.76
CA ILE A 350 16.28 -7.60 11.21
C ILE A 350 17.57 -8.02 11.91
N LYS A 351 18.55 -7.11 12.05
CA LYS A 351 19.81 -7.39 12.77
C LYS A 351 19.53 -7.83 14.20
N LYS A 352 18.58 -7.20 14.90
CA LYS A 352 18.19 -7.60 16.25
C LYS A 352 17.54 -8.98 16.28
N ALA A 353 16.84 -9.40 15.22
CA ALA A 353 16.27 -10.75 15.16
C ALA A 353 17.33 -11.85 15.22
N PHE A 354 18.56 -11.55 14.79
CA PHE A 354 19.69 -12.49 14.85
C PHE A 354 20.43 -12.50 16.19
N SER A 355 19.92 -11.84 17.23
CA SER A 355 20.54 -11.81 18.56
C SER A 355 20.31 -13.07 19.41
N GLY A 356 19.55 -14.05 18.93
CA GLY A 356 19.27 -15.28 19.67
C GLY A 356 18.55 -16.33 18.81
N LEU A 357 18.65 -17.59 19.22
CA LEU A 357 18.11 -18.72 18.45
C LEU A 357 16.59 -18.62 18.20
N LEU A 358 15.81 -18.36 19.26
CA LEU A 358 14.35 -18.27 19.15
C LEU A 358 13.87 -17.10 18.25
N PRO A 359 14.40 -15.87 18.41
CA PRO A 359 14.12 -14.78 17.48
C PRO A 359 14.44 -15.13 16.03
N VAL A 360 15.56 -15.80 15.75
CA VAL A 360 15.94 -16.26 14.39
C VAL A 360 14.91 -17.25 13.85
N ILE A 361 14.50 -18.23 14.65
CA ILE A 361 13.49 -19.22 14.23
C ILE A 361 12.18 -18.50 13.84
N VAL A 362 11.67 -17.62 14.69
CA VAL A 362 10.42 -16.88 14.43
C VAL A 362 10.55 -16.01 13.19
N PHE A 363 11.68 -15.30 13.02
CA PHE A 363 11.96 -14.53 11.82
C PHE A 363 11.95 -15.40 10.56
N THR A 364 12.70 -16.51 10.58
CA THR A 364 12.83 -17.43 9.44
C THR A 364 11.50 -18.10 9.08
N VAL A 365 10.74 -18.56 10.09
CA VAL A 365 9.39 -19.10 9.89
C VAL A 365 8.49 -18.06 9.25
N SER A 366 8.55 -16.80 9.71
CA SER A 366 7.75 -15.72 9.14
C SER A 366 8.09 -15.43 7.68
N VAL A 367 9.38 -15.42 7.33
CA VAL A 367 9.81 -15.21 5.94
C VAL A 367 9.40 -16.38 5.05
N ILE A 368 9.75 -17.60 5.47
CA ILE A 368 9.51 -18.80 4.65
C ILE A 368 8.01 -19.01 4.46
N SER A 369 7.21 -18.95 5.52
CA SER A 369 5.76 -19.17 5.38
C SER A 369 5.09 -18.19 4.44
N CYS A 370 5.47 -16.91 4.46
CA CYS A 370 4.92 -15.90 3.55
C CYS A 370 5.33 -16.12 2.08
N LEU A 371 6.51 -16.69 1.83
CA LEU A 371 6.99 -16.89 0.46
C LEU A 371 6.56 -18.24 -0.13
N THR A 372 6.39 -19.28 0.70
CA THR A 372 6.15 -20.65 0.20
C THR A 372 4.68 -21.05 0.20
N LEU A 373 3.92 -20.64 1.23
CA LEU A 373 2.50 -21.03 1.33
C LEU A 373 1.60 -20.04 0.60
N ASP A 374 1.59 -18.83 1.08
CA ASP A 374 0.84 -17.68 0.57
C ASP A 374 1.05 -16.54 1.55
N LEU A 375 1.03 -15.29 1.09
CA LEU A 375 1.19 -14.12 1.96
C LEU A 375 0.14 -14.08 3.07
N ILE A 376 -1.12 -14.46 2.77
CA ILE A 376 -2.23 -14.46 3.73
C ILE A 376 -1.94 -15.46 4.87
N TYR A 377 -1.71 -16.71 4.52
CA TYR A 377 -1.44 -17.76 5.50
C TYR A 377 -0.11 -17.55 6.21
N GLY A 378 0.92 -17.05 5.51
CA GLY A 378 2.20 -16.72 6.06
C GLY A 378 2.15 -15.66 7.15
N VAL A 379 1.34 -14.61 6.98
CA VAL A 379 1.11 -13.58 8.00
C VAL A 379 0.43 -14.17 9.24
N ILE A 380 -0.54 -15.05 9.07
CA ILE A 380 -1.23 -15.72 10.18
C ILE A 380 -0.25 -16.63 10.94
N ILE A 381 0.52 -17.45 10.25
CA ILE A 381 1.54 -18.32 10.86
C ILE A 381 2.59 -17.50 11.60
N SER A 382 3.02 -16.39 11.02
CA SER A 382 3.95 -15.46 11.67
C SER A 382 3.40 -14.91 12.99
N ALA A 383 2.11 -14.57 13.03
CA ALA A 383 1.45 -14.11 14.24
C ALA A 383 1.41 -15.22 15.32
N LEU A 384 1.06 -16.44 14.94
CA LEU A 384 1.08 -17.60 15.85
C LEU A 384 2.48 -17.87 16.40
N ALA A 385 3.50 -17.85 15.55
CA ALA A 385 4.90 -18.00 15.98
C ALA A 385 5.35 -16.88 16.94
N SER A 386 4.88 -15.65 16.69
CA SER A 386 5.10 -14.50 17.57
C SER A 386 4.48 -14.70 18.96
N MET A 387 3.23 -15.20 19.01
CA MET A 387 2.53 -15.50 20.26
C MET A 387 3.27 -16.57 21.07
N LEU A 388 3.70 -17.65 20.44
CA LEU A 388 4.47 -18.72 21.11
C LEU A 388 5.78 -18.19 21.71
N LEU A 389 6.49 -17.31 20.99
CA LEU A 389 7.70 -16.69 21.50
C LEU A 389 7.43 -15.79 22.71
N SER A 390 6.33 -15.04 22.70
CA SER A 390 5.98 -14.15 23.81
C SER A 390 5.54 -14.91 25.06
N LEU A 391 4.78 -16.00 24.91
CA LEU A 391 4.38 -16.87 26.02
C LEU A 391 5.61 -17.51 26.71
N LYS A 392 6.60 -17.97 25.93
CA LYS A 392 7.84 -18.54 26.50
C LYS A 392 8.71 -17.52 27.22
N LYS A 393 8.59 -16.22 26.94
CA LYS A 393 9.30 -15.17 27.68
C LYS A 393 8.59 -14.78 28.97
N ALA A 394 7.30 -15.08 29.09
CA ALA A 394 6.48 -14.78 30.26
C ALA A 394 6.51 -15.93 31.32
N SER A 395 6.83 -17.14 30.89
CA SER A 395 7.14 -18.32 31.75
C SER A 395 8.61 -18.34 32.16
#